data_37bfbb99133702047caa9ec2351fee24
#
_entry.id   37bfbb99133702047caa9ec2351fee24
#
_cell.length_a   1.000
_cell.length_b   1.000
_cell.length_c   1.000
_cell.angle_alpha   90.00
_cell.angle_beta   90.00
_cell.angle_gamma   90.00
#
_symmetry.space_group_name_H-M   'P 1'
#
loop_
_entity.id
_entity.type
_entity.pdbx_description
1 polymer ?
#
loop_
_entity_poly.entity_id
_entity_poly.type
_entity_poly.pdbx_seq_one_letter_code
_entity_poly.pdbx_strand_id
1 'polypeptide(L)'
;MKSFFWENMRIALAELWGHKTRSILTGTGIVIGIIAVSLMSTLINGVDGLFEDSMKFLGRGNLYVEKWPWFGDEDWWTLRNRPRIELDMAEDIKERSEYALVVAAERGRTANLSYKELSADNIYIHGVTANYPEVSTVDVEFGRFFTESEDRTGAQVVLLGSEVAKSLFPQGNPIDKMIFAGSKRFRVIGVLAEMGKFMGSFSNDTQVLIPLETFNKIFHGPWGRRTITVKVPEELVDEAKEELRGVIRVLRGLKPEEKDNFAINQQNAFRQTYQGIKMAIGGTGMIITALSLLVGGIGIANIMFVSVKERTREIGVRKALGATRSQIQGQFLIEAMLITASGGLVGLIISTLISMAISKFLFPATMSFGVAFMAIALSAGVGLFAGLAPARKGAKLDPIEALRYE
;
A
#
# COMPACT_ATOMS: atom_id res chain seq x y z
N MET A 1 -40.57 -24.63 4.51
CA MET A 1 -39.44 -23.88 3.90
C MET A 1 -38.07 -24.44 4.28
N LYS A 2 -37.77 -24.78 5.53
CA LYS A 2 -36.45 -25.33 5.94
C LYS A 2 -36.12 -26.68 5.30
N SER A 3 -37.08 -27.60 5.15
CA SER A 3 -36.83 -28.92 4.52
C SER A 3 -36.50 -28.82 3.02
N PHE A 4 -37.16 -27.92 2.31
CA PHE A 4 -36.98 -27.67 0.88
C PHE A 4 -35.56 -27.13 0.54
N PHE A 5 -35.01 -26.27 1.40
CA PHE A 5 -33.63 -25.74 1.23
C PHE A 5 -32.57 -26.83 1.42
N TRP A 6 -32.70 -27.66 2.46
CA TRP A 6 -31.76 -28.76 2.73
C TRP A 6 -31.80 -29.85 1.66
N GLU A 7 -32.99 -30.15 1.13
CA GLU A 7 -33.17 -31.13 0.06
C GLU A 7 -32.54 -30.66 -1.26
N ASN A 8 -32.72 -29.39 -1.62
CA ASN A 8 -32.07 -28.79 -2.79
C ASN A 8 -30.56 -28.71 -2.66
N MET A 9 -30.03 -28.43 -1.44
CA MET A 9 -28.60 -28.42 -1.19
C MET A 9 -27.98 -29.82 -1.32
N ARG A 10 -28.67 -30.85 -0.86
CA ARG A 10 -28.23 -32.26 -0.98
C ARG A 10 -28.23 -32.73 -2.43
N ILE A 11 -29.22 -32.31 -3.19
CA ILE A 11 -29.33 -32.60 -4.63
C ILE A 11 -28.21 -31.88 -5.39
N ALA A 12 -27.94 -30.59 -5.14
CA ALA A 12 -26.88 -29.84 -5.77
C ALA A 12 -25.48 -30.44 -5.50
N LEU A 13 -25.23 -30.90 -4.25
CA LEU A 13 -23.99 -31.60 -3.90
C LEU A 13 -23.85 -32.95 -4.60
N ALA A 14 -24.93 -33.72 -4.73
CA ALA A 14 -24.91 -35.02 -5.43
C ALA A 14 -24.61 -34.88 -6.91
N GLU A 15 -25.08 -33.82 -7.58
CA GLU A 15 -24.78 -33.51 -8.98
C GLU A 15 -23.32 -33.13 -9.22
N LEU A 16 -22.75 -32.33 -8.31
CA LEU A 16 -21.31 -32.00 -8.37
C LEU A 16 -20.44 -33.28 -8.38
N TRP A 17 -20.85 -34.32 -7.68
CA TRP A 17 -20.14 -35.60 -7.61
C TRP A 17 -20.41 -36.51 -8.83
N GLY A 18 -21.55 -36.36 -9.51
CA GLY A 18 -21.92 -37.14 -10.70
C GLY A 18 -21.10 -36.81 -11.94
N HIS A 19 -20.73 -35.54 -12.15
CA HIS A 19 -19.98 -35.05 -13.32
C HIS A 19 -18.71 -34.29 -12.91
N LYS A 20 -17.81 -34.96 -12.19
CA LYS A 20 -16.61 -34.38 -11.53
C LYS A 20 -15.76 -33.49 -12.45
N THR A 21 -15.41 -33.96 -13.66
CA THR A 21 -14.55 -33.21 -14.59
C THR A 21 -15.15 -31.88 -15.04
N ARG A 22 -16.48 -31.87 -15.31
CA ARG A 22 -17.19 -30.69 -15.75
C ARG A 22 -17.37 -29.69 -14.59
N SER A 23 -17.75 -30.21 -13.43
CA SER A 23 -17.92 -29.39 -12.21
C SER A 23 -16.62 -28.75 -11.76
N ILE A 24 -15.50 -29.48 -11.81
CA ILE A 24 -14.17 -28.95 -11.50
C ILE A 24 -13.76 -27.86 -12.50
N LEU A 25 -13.88 -28.11 -13.80
CA LEU A 25 -13.48 -27.14 -14.82
C LEU A 25 -14.27 -25.82 -14.71
N THR A 26 -15.56 -25.93 -14.43
CA THR A 26 -16.45 -24.77 -14.27
C THR A 26 -16.25 -24.07 -12.96
N GLY A 27 -16.10 -24.84 -11.86
CA GLY A 27 -15.81 -24.31 -10.54
C GLY A 27 -14.47 -23.57 -10.47
N THR A 28 -13.44 -24.06 -11.19
CA THR A 28 -12.12 -23.39 -11.23
C THR A 28 -12.20 -21.97 -11.75
N GLY A 29 -13.04 -21.66 -12.74
CA GLY A 29 -13.23 -20.29 -13.24
C GLY A 29 -13.73 -19.34 -12.14
N ILE A 30 -14.71 -19.79 -11.34
CA ILE A 30 -15.25 -19.01 -10.21
C ILE A 30 -14.21 -18.90 -9.09
N VAL A 31 -13.56 -20.01 -8.72
CA VAL A 31 -12.52 -20.05 -7.72
C VAL A 31 -11.39 -19.06 -8.05
N ILE A 32 -10.87 -19.10 -9.29
CA ILE A 32 -9.82 -18.20 -9.76
C ILE A 32 -10.30 -16.73 -9.71
N GLY A 33 -11.52 -16.45 -10.18
CA GLY A 33 -12.09 -15.11 -10.13
C GLY A 33 -12.21 -14.56 -8.70
N ILE A 34 -12.66 -15.39 -7.76
CA ILE A 34 -12.76 -15.01 -6.34
C ILE A 34 -11.38 -14.86 -5.70
N ILE A 35 -10.44 -15.75 -6.00
CA ILE A 35 -9.05 -15.60 -5.54
C ILE A 35 -8.47 -14.28 -6.05
N ALA A 36 -8.65 -13.98 -7.34
CA ALA A 36 -8.12 -12.77 -7.95
C ALA A 36 -8.65 -11.50 -7.27
N VAL A 37 -9.98 -11.36 -7.10
CA VAL A 37 -10.56 -10.16 -6.48
C VAL A 37 -10.21 -10.07 -4.98
N SER A 38 -10.21 -11.19 -4.28
CA SER A 38 -9.93 -11.21 -2.84
C SER A 38 -8.47 -10.90 -2.55
N LEU A 39 -7.53 -11.51 -3.26
CA LEU A 39 -6.10 -11.22 -3.11
C LEU A 39 -5.77 -9.79 -3.54
N MET A 40 -6.29 -9.34 -4.69
CA MET A 40 -6.04 -7.98 -5.17
C MET A 40 -6.50 -6.94 -4.15
N SER A 41 -7.73 -7.08 -3.64
CA SER A 41 -8.27 -6.16 -2.63
C SER A 41 -7.44 -6.21 -1.34
N THR A 42 -7.01 -7.40 -0.91
CA THR A 42 -6.19 -7.57 0.30
C THR A 42 -4.80 -6.97 0.13
N LEU A 43 -4.16 -7.15 -1.04
CA LEU A 43 -2.87 -6.54 -1.36
C LEU A 43 -2.96 -5.02 -1.40
N ILE A 44 -3.99 -4.46 -2.06
CA ILE A 44 -4.21 -3.02 -2.11
C ILE A 44 -4.37 -2.46 -0.69
N ASN A 45 -5.20 -3.07 0.16
CA ASN A 45 -5.40 -2.62 1.53
C ASN A 45 -4.10 -2.71 2.37
N GLY A 46 -3.30 -3.74 2.18
CA GLY A 46 -2.01 -3.89 2.85
C GLY A 46 -1.01 -2.81 2.43
N VAL A 47 -0.91 -2.55 1.13
CA VAL A 47 -0.05 -1.49 0.61
C VAL A 47 -0.59 -0.09 0.96
N ASP A 48 -1.93 0.12 1.01
CA ASP A 48 -2.53 1.36 1.52
C ASP A 48 -2.06 1.64 2.96
N GLY A 49 -2.07 0.63 3.83
CA GLY A 49 -1.58 0.78 5.21
C GLY A 49 -0.11 1.19 5.27
N LEU A 50 0.76 0.48 4.53
CA LEU A 50 2.19 0.82 4.44
C LEU A 50 2.42 2.23 3.87
N PHE A 51 1.61 2.62 2.88
CA PHE A 51 1.70 3.94 2.28
C PHE A 51 1.30 5.04 3.28
N GLU A 52 0.16 4.90 3.95
CA GLU A 52 -0.30 5.90 4.95
C GLU A 52 0.68 6.01 6.13
N ASP A 53 1.23 4.89 6.62
CA ASP A 53 2.27 4.92 7.66
C ASP A 53 3.52 5.63 7.15
N SER A 54 3.95 5.37 5.92
CA SER A 54 5.10 6.04 5.32
C SER A 54 4.88 7.54 5.10
N MET A 55 3.64 7.95 4.79
CA MET A 55 3.31 9.36 4.61
C MET A 55 3.40 10.16 5.91
N LYS A 56 3.24 9.52 7.07
CA LYS A 56 3.43 10.18 8.37
C LYS A 56 4.85 10.74 8.53
N PHE A 57 5.87 10.04 7.99
CA PHE A 57 7.27 10.48 8.08
C PHE A 57 7.57 11.76 7.30
N LEU A 58 6.87 11.98 6.19
CA LEU A 58 7.07 13.16 5.36
C LEU A 58 6.45 14.43 5.97
N GLY A 59 5.66 14.31 7.02
CA GLY A 59 4.99 15.43 7.64
C GLY A 59 3.96 16.11 6.72
N ARG A 60 2.88 16.59 7.30
CA ARG A 60 1.89 17.38 6.57
C ARG A 60 2.34 18.82 6.48
N GLY A 61 2.09 19.46 5.33
CA GLY A 61 2.47 20.85 5.11
C GLY A 61 3.99 21.05 4.95
N ASN A 62 4.77 20.04 4.62
CA ASN A 62 6.19 20.18 4.35
C ASN A 62 6.46 20.28 2.84
N LEU A 63 7.28 21.26 2.48
CA LEU A 63 7.88 21.44 1.17
C LEU A 63 9.38 21.15 1.27
N TYR A 64 9.90 20.29 0.38
CA TYR A 64 11.30 19.86 0.38
C TYR A 64 12.03 20.48 -0.82
N VAL A 65 12.94 21.39 -0.55
CA VAL A 65 13.79 22.01 -1.58
C VAL A 65 15.02 21.15 -1.77
N GLU A 66 15.15 20.58 -2.95
CA GLU A 66 16.20 19.64 -3.30
C GLU A 66 16.74 19.87 -4.71
N LYS A 67 17.85 19.23 -5.01
CA LYS A 67 18.42 19.25 -6.35
C LYS A 67 17.55 18.48 -7.35
N TRP A 68 16.93 17.39 -6.93
CA TRP A 68 16.23 16.42 -7.78
C TRP A 68 14.75 16.32 -7.42
N PRO A 69 13.88 16.28 -8.44
CA PRO A 69 12.49 15.95 -8.22
C PRO A 69 12.36 14.48 -7.78
N TRP A 70 11.42 14.19 -6.91
CA TRP A 70 11.10 12.79 -6.52
C TRP A 70 10.46 12.02 -7.67
N PHE A 71 9.70 12.72 -8.50
CA PHE A 71 9.03 12.19 -9.69
C PHE A 71 9.19 13.17 -10.85
N GLY A 72 9.24 12.68 -12.08
CA GLY A 72 9.30 13.50 -13.30
C GLY A 72 10.02 12.79 -14.43
N ASP A 73 9.82 13.29 -15.64
CA ASP A 73 10.37 12.72 -16.88
C ASP A 73 11.58 13.52 -17.38
N GLU A 74 12.21 14.33 -16.52
CA GLU A 74 13.37 15.11 -16.91
C GLU A 74 14.58 14.22 -17.17
N ASP A 75 15.35 14.54 -18.22
CA ASP A 75 16.55 13.81 -18.58
C ASP A 75 17.57 13.79 -17.45
N TRP A 76 18.09 12.60 -17.14
CA TRP A 76 19.13 12.38 -16.13
C TRP A 76 20.33 13.32 -16.25
N TRP A 77 20.74 13.64 -17.50
CA TRP A 77 21.87 14.53 -17.74
C TRP A 77 21.59 15.96 -17.29
N THR A 78 20.36 16.45 -17.47
CA THR A 78 19.93 17.78 -16.99
C THR A 78 19.93 17.79 -15.47
N LEU A 79 19.33 16.78 -14.83
CA LEU A 79 19.24 16.65 -13.37
C LEU A 79 20.64 16.53 -12.72
N ARG A 80 21.53 15.76 -13.33
CA ARG A 80 22.89 15.57 -12.82
C ARG A 80 23.69 16.88 -12.80
N ASN A 81 23.51 17.72 -13.80
CA ASN A 81 24.26 18.97 -13.95
C ASN A 81 23.68 20.14 -13.15
N ARG A 82 22.51 20.00 -12.52
CA ARG A 82 21.96 21.03 -11.62
C ARG A 82 22.98 21.36 -10.53
N PRO A 83 23.15 22.65 -10.18
CA PRO A 83 23.96 23.02 -9.02
C PRO A 83 23.29 22.52 -7.73
N ARG A 84 24.07 22.35 -6.69
CA ARG A 84 23.58 21.87 -5.39
C ARG A 84 22.71 22.92 -4.72
N ILE A 85 21.92 22.47 -3.76
CA ILE A 85 21.23 23.36 -2.83
C ILE A 85 22.26 23.82 -1.78
N GLU A 86 22.42 25.11 -1.66
CA GLU A 86 23.22 25.70 -0.59
C GLU A 86 22.32 25.86 0.64
N LEU A 87 22.77 25.33 1.79
CA LEU A 87 21.93 25.24 2.98
C LEU A 87 21.73 26.58 3.70
N ASP A 88 22.64 27.52 3.50
CA ASP A 88 22.57 28.91 3.97
C ASP A 88 21.32 29.64 3.41
N MET A 89 20.80 29.20 2.26
CA MET A 89 19.52 29.68 1.73
C MET A 89 18.34 29.44 2.71
N ALA A 90 18.48 28.57 3.70
CA ALA A 90 17.41 28.30 4.65
C ALA A 90 17.05 29.55 5.48
N GLU A 91 18.05 30.36 5.89
CA GLU A 91 17.81 31.63 6.59
C GLU A 91 17.14 32.66 5.67
N ASP A 92 17.66 32.81 4.44
CA ASP A 92 17.07 33.70 3.44
C ASP A 92 15.62 33.32 3.09
N ILE A 93 15.31 32.03 2.98
CA ILE A 93 13.95 31.53 2.74
C ILE A 93 13.04 31.91 3.90
N LYS A 94 13.50 31.71 5.16
CA LYS A 94 12.72 32.04 6.35
C LYS A 94 12.40 33.54 6.44
N GLU A 95 13.33 34.38 6.03
CA GLU A 95 13.16 35.85 6.06
C GLU A 95 12.25 36.36 4.94
N ARG A 96 12.25 35.71 3.76
CA ARG A 96 11.59 36.23 2.55
C ARG A 96 10.25 35.56 2.25
N SER A 97 9.99 34.37 2.79
CA SER A 97 8.73 33.67 2.56
C SER A 97 7.68 34.09 3.58
N GLU A 98 6.51 34.45 3.08
CA GLU A 98 5.34 34.83 3.91
C GLU A 98 4.69 33.58 4.54
N TYR A 99 4.75 32.45 3.85
CA TYR A 99 4.10 31.21 4.30
C TYR A 99 5.01 30.28 5.11
N ALA A 100 6.32 30.53 5.17
CA ALA A 100 7.25 29.67 5.90
C ALA A 100 7.11 29.81 7.42
N LEU A 101 6.50 28.83 8.06
CA LEU A 101 6.36 28.75 9.51
C LEU A 101 7.69 28.36 10.15
N VAL A 102 8.32 27.30 9.65
CA VAL A 102 9.61 26.79 10.11
C VAL A 102 10.42 26.37 8.88
N VAL A 103 11.71 26.67 8.92
CA VAL A 103 12.66 26.24 7.86
C VAL A 103 13.79 25.50 8.54
N ALA A 104 14.02 24.24 8.15
CA ALA A 104 15.10 23.41 8.66
C ALA A 104 16.00 22.96 7.49
N ALA A 105 17.29 22.91 7.74
CA ALA A 105 18.24 22.39 6.77
C ALA A 105 18.81 21.05 7.22
N GLU A 106 18.99 20.14 6.26
CA GLU A 106 19.58 18.83 6.53
C GLU A 106 20.60 18.45 5.46
N ARG A 107 21.57 17.66 5.90
CA ARG A 107 22.58 17.04 5.06
C ARG A 107 22.84 15.64 5.56
N GLY A 108 23.01 14.69 4.65
CA GLY A 108 23.17 13.30 5.05
C GLY A 108 24.22 12.53 4.26
N ARG A 109 24.82 11.55 4.91
CA ARG A 109 25.72 10.55 4.30
C ARG A 109 25.73 9.28 5.13
N THR A 110 26.18 8.19 4.55
CA THR A 110 26.42 6.94 5.27
C THR A 110 27.82 6.91 5.86
N ALA A 111 27.96 6.33 7.05
CA ALA A 111 29.23 6.02 7.68
C ALA A 111 29.07 4.84 8.64
N ASN A 112 30.21 4.26 9.06
CA ASN A 112 30.22 3.21 10.06
C ASN A 112 30.39 3.83 11.45
N LEU A 113 29.61 3.33 12.39
CA LEU A 113 29.68 3.72 13.79
C LEU A 113 30.28 2.60 14.63
N SER A 114 30.98 2.94 15.69
CA SER A 114 31.52 1.94 16.61
C SER A 114 31.51 2.40 18.06
N TYR A 115 31.33 1.42 18.94
CA TYR A 115 31.45 1.57 20.38
C TYR A 115 32.18 0.37 20.95
N LYS A 116 33.39 0.59 21.50
CA LYS A 116 34.28 -0.49 21.93
C LYS A 116 34.52 -1.50 20.79
N GLU A 117 34.12 -2.76 20.99
CA GLU A 117 34.28 -3.84 20.02
C GLU A 117 33.04 -4.00 19.11
N LEU A 118 31.91 -3.25 19.39
CA LEU A 118 30.71 -3.31 18.60
C LEU A 118 30.72 -2.28 17.48
N SER A 119 30.23 -2.67 16.30
CA SER A 119 30.10 -1.79 15.16
C SER A 119 28.69 -1.86 14.56
N ALA A 120 28.28 -0.75 13.97
CA ALA A 120 27.08 -0.65 13.15
C ALA A 120 27.49 -0.04 11.81
N ASP A 121 27.37 -0.83 10.76
CA ASP A 121 27.86 -0.46 9.44
C ASP A 121 26.77 0.16 8.59
N ASN A 122 27.19 1.04 7.65
CA ASN A 122 26.31 1.70 6.68
C ASN A 122 25.16 2.49 7.33
N ILE A 123 25.42 3.14 8.48
CA ILE A 123 24.45 3.95 9.19
C ILE A 123 24.33 5.31 8.50
N TYR A 124 23.09 5.77 8.29
CA TYR A 124 22.85 7.09 7.71
C TYR A 124 22.98 8.17 8.78
N ILE A 125 23.97 9.05 8.64
CA ILE A 125 24.20 10.19 9.52
C ILE A 125 23.50 11.41 8.91
N HIS A 126 22.54 11.96 9.63
CA HIS A 126 21.89 13.23 9.29
C HIS A 126 22.52 14.36 10.13
N GLY A 127 23.13 15.33 9.48
CA GLY A 127 23.39 16.65 10.07
C GLY A 127 22.17 17.51 9.87
N VAL A 128 21.53 17.94 10.97
CA VAL A 128 20.27 18.68 10.93
C VAL A 128 20.36 19.93 11.80
N THR A 129 19.56 20.96 11.49
CA THR A 129 19.42 22.15 12.32
C THR A 129 18.64 21.86 13.60
N ALA A 130 18.83 22.68 14.64
CA ALA A 130 18.21 22.46 15.95
C ALA A 130 16.67 22.44 15.94
N ASN A 131 16.05 23.12 14.99
CA ASN A 131 14.60 23.18 14.79
C ASN A 131 14.04 22.02 13.93
N TYR A 132 14.86 21.05 13.57
CA TYR A 132 14.45 19.87 12.78
C TYR A 132 13.25 19.09 13.35
N PRO A 133 13.08 18.91 14.67
CA PRO A 133 11.89 18.25 15.24
C PRO A 133 10.56 18.95 14.91
N GLU A 134 10.59 20.26 14.60
CA GLU A 134 9.37 20.99 14.25
C GLU A 134 8.86 20.70 12.83
N VAL A 135 9.76 20.26 11.94
CA VAL A 135 9.43 19.89 10.55
C VAL A 135 9.41 18.39 10.31
N SER A 136 9.93 17.60 11.24
CA SER A 136 9.98 16.14 11.15
C SER A 136 9.05 15.48 12.17
N THR A 137 8.86 14.18 12.05
CA THR A 137 8.14 13.35 13.04
C THR A 137 9.10 12.67 14.02
N VAL A 138 10.32 13.19 14.11
CA VAL A 138 11.34 12.67 15.02
C VAL A 138 10.99 13.05 16.46
N ASP A 139 10.87 12.05 17.32
CA ASP A 139 10.68 12.23 18.75
C ASP A 139 11.84 11.58 19.53
N VAL A 140 12.08 12.03 20.75
CA VAL A 140 13.16 11.53 21.61
C VAL A 140 12.56 10.68 22.72
N GLU A 141 12.87 9.39 22.72
CA GLU A 141 12.40 8.45 23.74
C GLU A 141 13.20 8.58 25.05
N PHE A 142 14.53 8.70 24.93
CA PHE A 142 15.42 8.85 26.08
C PHE A 142 16.42 9.97 25.84
N GLY A 143 16.67 10.78 26.89
CA GLY A 143 17.62 11.89 26.79
C GLY A 143 16.98 13.18 26.29
N ARG A 144 17.65 13.89 25.40
CA ARG A 144 17.19 15.18 24.85
C ARG A 144 17.69 15.41 23.44
N PHE A 145 17.04 16.30 22.71
CA PHE A 145 17.58 16.83 21.45
C PHE A 145 18.68 17.87 21.74
N PHE A 146 19.51 18.18 20.74
CA PHE A 146 20.52 19.23 20.89
C PHE A 146 19.90 20.63 20.77
N THR A 147 20.52 21.58 21.43
CA THR A 147 20.09 22.98 21.45
C THR A 147 20.65 23.75 20.26
N GLU A 148 20.06 24.92 19.96
CA GLU A 148 20.56 25.84 18.95
C GLU A 148 22.03 26.26 19.20
N SER A 149 22.42 26.44 20.47
CA SER A 149 23.82 26.73 20.83
C SER A 149 24.76 25.56 20.47
N GLU A 150 24.32 24.31 20.71
CA GLU A 150 25.11 23.13 20.38
C GLU A 150 25.24 22.98 18.86
N ASP A 151 24.20 23.32 18.09
CA ASP A 151 24.25 23.35 16.62
C ASP A 151 25.22 24.42 16.13
N ARG A 152 25.03 25.68 16.50
CA ARG A 152 25.88 26.81 16.09
C ARG A 152 27.35 26.62 16.44
N THR A 153 27.67 26.06 17.60
CA THR A 153 29.04 25.81 18.04
C THR A 153 29.66 24.57 17.36
N GLY A 154 28.84 23.72 16.78
CA GLY A 154 29.27 22.45 16.21
C GLY A 154 29.69 21.46 17.30
N ALA A 155 28.85 21.28 18.32
CA ALA A 155 29.09 20.35 19.41
C ALA A 155 29.09 18.90 18.90
N GLN A 156 30.06 18.09 19.34
CA GLN A 156 30.16 16.68 18.95
C GLN A 156 29.19 15.81 19.77
N VAL A 157 27.90 16.03 19.55
CA VAL A 157 26.80 15.28 20.17
C VAL A 157 26.03 14.51 19.11
N VAL A 158 25.38 13.41 19.53
CA VAL A 158 24.61 12.54 18.63
C VAL A 158 23.36 12.00 19.31
N LEU A 159 22.27 11.91 18.53
CA LEU A 159 21.10 11.12 18.87
C LEU A 159 21.12 9.85 18.04
N LEU A 160 20.90 8.71 18.68
CA LEU A 160 20.88 7.40 18.04
C LEU A 160 19.45 7.01 17.67
N GLY A 161 19.24 6.48 16.48
CA GLY A 161 18.02 5.76 16.16
C GLY A 161 17.90 4.49 17.01
N SER A 162 16.69 4.00 17.22
CA SER A 162 16.40 2.90 18.14
C SER A 162 17.16 1.60 17.79
N GLU A 163 17.25 1.24 16.50
CA GLU A 163 18.00 0.05 16.05
C GLU A 163 19.52 0.22 16.24
N VAL A 164 20.05 1.42 16.00
CA VAL A 164 21.47 1.73 16.22
C VAL A 164 21.81 1.65 17.71
N ALA A 165 20.92 2.21 18.57
CA ALA A 165 21.11 2.14 20.00
C ALA A 165 21.11 0.69 20.52
N LYS A 166 20.16 -0.14 20.07
CA LYS A 166 20.10 -1.57 20.40
C LYS A 166 21.33 -2.36 19.90
N SER A 167 21.86 -2.00 18.71
CA SER A 167 23.02 -2.66 18.13
C SER A 167 24.31 -2.34 18.87
N LEU A 168 24.54 -1.07 19.21
CA LEU A 168 25.77 -0.62 19.89
C LEU A 168 25.71 -0.80 21.42
N PHE A 169 24.52 -0.84 22.01
CA PHE A 169 24.29 -0.94 23.44
C PHE A 169 23.25 -2.00 23.79
N PRO A 170 23.49 -3.29 23.49
CA PRO A 170 22.50 -4.36 23.69
C PRO A 170 22.09 -4.56 25.16
N GLN A 171 22.95 -4.16 26.08
CA GLN A 171 22.74 -4.27 27.54
C GLN A 171 23.26 -3.02 28.26
N GLY A 172 22.61 -1.88 28.08
CA GLY A 172 23.05 -0.69 28.77
C GLY A 172 22.41 0.62 28.32
N ASN A 173 22.55 1.63 29.13
CA ASN A 173 22.12 2.98 28.78
C ASN A 173 23.17 3.64 27.87
N PRO A 174 22.80 4.06 26.64
CA PRO A 174 23.71 4.74 25.73
C PRO A 174 24.01 6.19 26.10
N ILE A 175 23.19 6.83 26.94
CA ILE A 175 23.33 8.26 27.29
C ILE A 175 24.69 8.54 27.94
N ASP A 176 25.32 9.65 27.55
CA ASP A 176 26.65 10.12 27.95
C ASP A 176 27.81 9.20 27.55
N LYS A 177 27.58 8.15 26.78
CA LYS A 177 28.65 7.32 26.21
C LYS A 177 29.25 7.98 24.98
N MET A 178 30.52 7.67 24.72
CA MET A 178 31.25 8.15 23.55
C MET A 178 31.27 7.09 22.47
N ILE A 179 30.70 7.39 21.31
CA ILE A 179 30.78 6.56 20.11
C ILE A 179 31.74 7.17 19.08
N PHE A 180 32.13 6.39 18.09
CA PHE A 180 33.02 6.82 17.01
C PHE A 180 32.30 6.73 15.67
N ALA A 181 32.45 7.77 14.84
CA ALA A 181 32.17 7.73 13.41
C ALA A 181 33.48 7.93 12.67
N GLY A 182 34.08 6.84 12.21
CA GLY A 182 35.48 6.83 11.75
C GLY A 182 36.43 7.23 12.87
N SER A 183 37.21 8.30 12.68
CA SER A 183 38.16 8.83 13.68
C SER A 183 37.52 9.88 14.65
N LYS A 184 36.30 10.24 14.46
CA LYS A 184 35.62 11.32 15.22
C LYS A 184 34.77 10.76 16.34
N ARG A 185 34.84 11.42 17.51
CA ARG A 185 34.11 11.03 18.73
C ARG A 185 32.82 11.86 18.88
N PHE A 186 31.75 11.20 19.30
CA PHE A 186 30.47 11.85 19.57
C PHE A 186 29.94 11.39 20.92
N ARG A 187 29.44 12.32 21.71
CA ARG A 187 28.72 12.00 22.94
C ARG A 187 27.25 11.74 22.63
N VAL A 188 26.73 10.60 23.04
CA VAL A 188 25.32 10.27 22.92
C VAL A 188 24.51 11.09 23.93
N ILE A 189 23.57 11.89 23.45
CA ILE A 189 22.70 12.75 24.28
C ILE A 189 21.24 12.33 24.25
N GLY A 190 20.84 11.47 23.32
CA GLY A 190 19.48 10.97 23.22
C GLY A 190 19.39 9.72 22.36
N VAL A 191 18.24 9.06 22.50
CA VAL A 191 17.79 7.96 21.65
C VAL A 191 16.43 8.33 21.08
N LEU A 192 16.26 8.16 19.78
CA LEU A 192 15.04 8.44 19.06
C LEU A 192 14.00 7.36 19.34
N ALA A 193 12.74 7.75 19.41
CA ALA A 193 11.62 6.81 19.43
C ALA A 193 11.58 5.96 18.16
N GLU A 194 11.03 4.76 18.27
CA GLU A 194 10.87 3.88 17.10
C GLU A 194 9.92 4.52 16.08
N MET A 195 10.43 4.72 14.88
CA MET A 195 9.66 5.25 13.75
C MET A 195 9.17 4.15 12.80
N GLY A 196 9.85 3.00 12.80
CA GLY A 196 9.53 1.88 11.92
C GLY A 196 10.11 2.02 10.51
N LYS A 197 9.51 1.29 9.55
CA LYS A 197 10.05 1.18 8.19
C LYS A 197 9.25 1.99 7.19
N PHE A 198 9.93 2.78 6.37
CA PHE A 198 9.33 3.44 5.22
C PHE A 198 9.04 2.41 4.13
N MET A 199 7.77 2.32 3.67
CA MET A 199 7.28 1.35 2.68
C MET A 199 7.69 -0.11 3.00
N GLY A 200 7.83 -0.44 4.28
CA GLY A 200 8.20 -1.78 4.75
C GLY A 200 9.65 -2.21 4.49
N SER A 201 10.45 -1.42 3.80
CA SER A 201 11.79 -1.80 3.34
C SER A 201 12.93 -1.04 4.00
N PHE A 202 12.81 0.27 4.13
CA PHE A 202 13.87 1.12 4.68
C PHE A 202 13.56 1.45 6.14
N SER A 203 14.40 0.98 7.07
CA SER A 203 14.25 1.33 8.48
C SER A 203 14.69 2.76 8.72
N ASN A 204 13.77 3.58 9.26
CA ASN A 204 14.10 4.93 9.73
C ASN A 204 14.81 4.90 11.09
N ASP A 205 14.88 3.73 11.71
CA ASP A 205 15.51 3.50 13.02
C ASP A 205 17.01 3.23 12.92
N THR A 206 17.54 3.02 11.68
CA THR A 206 18.97 2.85 11.39
C THR A 206 19.66 4.15 11.01
N GLN A 207 19.28 5.26 11.65
CA GLN A 207 19.87 6.57 11.42
C GLN A 207 20.41 7.17 12.70
N VAL A 208 21.22 8.21 12.57
CA VAL A 208 21.65 9.05 13.69
C VAL A 208 21.57 10.51 13.30
N LEU A 209 21.27 11.37 14.29
CA LEU A 209 21.17 12.81 14.11
C LEU A 209 22.35 13.48 14.82
N ILE A 210 23.01 14.40 14.13
CA ILE A 210 24.04 15.27 14.69
C ILE A 210 23.74 16.74 14.31
N PRO A 211 24.26 17.73 15.00
CA PRO A 211 24.14 19.12 14.60
C PRO A 211 24.69 19.37 13.20
N LEU A 212 24.02 20.19 12.40
CA LEU A 212 24.41 20.47 11.01
C LEU A 212 25.81 21.06 10.92
N GLU A 213 26.17 21.98 11.80
CA GLU A 213 27.50 22.57 11.84
C GLU A 213 28.60 21.54 12.20
N THR A 214 28.29 20.59 13.09
CA THR A 214 29.17 19.46 13.38
C THR A 214 29.38 18.60 12.15
N PHE A 215 28.30 18.30 11.41
CA PHE A 215 28.37 17.56 10.17
C PHE A 215 29.26 18.26 9.13
N ASN A 216 29.07 19.58 8.94
CA ASN A 216 29.85 20.39 8.00
C ASN A 216 31.35 20.41 8.37
N LYS A 217 31.68 20.52 9.65
CA LYS A 217 33.06 20.51 10.15
C LYS A 217 33.76 19.16 10.03
N ILE A 218 33.02 18.06 10.14
CA ILE A 218 33.60 16.70 10.19
C ILE A 218 33.59 16.05 8.80
N PHE A 219 32.48 16.14 8.11
CA PHE A 219 32.28 15.45 6.84
C PHE A 219 32.42 16.41 5.66
N HIS A 220 33.67 16.81 5.38
CA HIS A 220 34.02 17.65 4.25
C HIS A 220 33.70 16.94 2.93
N GLY A 221 33.38 17.73 1.90
CA GLY A 221 33.29 17.24 0.53
C GLY A 221 31.92 17.43 -0.11
N PRO A 222 31.88 17.18 -1.42
CA PRO A 222 30.72 17.47 -2.25
C PRO A 222 29.59 16.42 -2.15
N TRP A 223 29.85 15.32 -1.48
CA TRP A 223 28.93 14.17 -1.44
C TRP A 223 27.89 14.32 -0.34
N GLY A 224 26.70 13.77 -0.59
CA GLY A 224 25.59 13.73 0.35
C GLY A 224 24.38 14.52 -0.15
N ARG A 225 23.19 14.08 0.27
CA ARG A 225 21.92 14.76 0.03
C ARG A 225 21.89 16.04 0.85
N ARG A 226 21.38 17.12 0.27
CA ARG A 226 21.12 18.40 0.91
C ARG A 226 19.67 18.76 0.67
N THR A 227 18.95 18.98 1.72
CA THR A 227 17.52 19.32 1.67
C THR A 227 17.26 20.52 2.58
N ILE A 228 16.43 21.44 2.13
CA ILE A 228 15.82 22.45 2.98
C ILE A 228 14.36 22.09 3.08
N THR A 229 13.89 21.84 4.31
CA THR A 229 12.49 21.54 4.60
C THR A 229 11.80 22.80 5.08
N VAL A 230 10.75 23.21 4.40
CA VAL A 230 9.93 24.37 4.72
C VAL A 230 8.56 23.89 5.16
N LYS A 231 8.20 24.15 6.42
CA LYS A 231 6.86 23.86 6.94
C LYS A 231 5.95 25.04 6.67
N VAL A 232 4.80 24.77 6.06
CA VAL A 232 3.79 25.78 5.69
C VAL A 232 2.42 25.33 6.21
N PRO A 233 1.40 26.22 6.27
CA PRO A 233 0.03 25.79 6.58
C PRO A 233 -0.48 24.75 5.58
N GLU A 234 -1.13 23.68 6.06
CA GLU A 234 -1.59 22.57 5.22
C GLU A 234 -2.56 23.01 4.11
N GLU A 235 -3.36 24.03 4.39
CA GLU A 235 -4.36 24.57 3.46
C GLU A 235 -3.74 25.42 2.33
N LEU A 236 -2.52 25.89 2.52
CA LEU A 236 -1.82 26.85 1.62
C LEU A 236 -0.56 26.25 0.98
N VAL A 237 -0.46 24.91 0.93
CA VAL A 237 0.74 24.22 0.43
C VAL A 237 1.03 24.56 -1.04
N ASP A 238 0.01 24.65 -1.87
CA ASP A 238 0.21 24.91 -3.30
C ASP A 238 0.57 26.39 -3.56
N GLU A 239 -0.06 27.33 -2.85
CA GLU A 239 0.27 28.76 -2.89
C GLU A 239 1.68 29.00 -2.35
N ALA A 240 2.00 28.41 -1.21
CA ALA A 240 3.31 28.48 -0.59
C ALA A 240 4.41 27.89 -1.50
N LYS A 241 4.09 26.84 -2.24
CA LYS A 241 5.03 26.24 -3.20
C LYS A 241 5.37 27.20 -4.35
N GLU A 242 4.39 27.90 -4.91
CA GLU A 242 4.64 28.86 -5.98
C GLU A 242 5.38 30.10 -5.47
N GLU A 243 5.04 30.60 -4.27
CA GLU A 243 5.79 31.67 -3.61
C GLU A 243 7.25 31.26 -3.37
N LEU A 244 7.45 30.10 -2.73
CA LEU A 244 8.77 29.54 -2.45
C LEU A 244 9.60 29.35 -3.73
N ARG A 245 8.97 28.92 -4.81
CA ARG A 245 9.60 28.85 -6.14
C ARG A 245 10.14 30.20 -6.58
N GLY A 246 9.34 31.25 -6.44
CA GLY A 246 9.76 32.62 -6.74
C GLY A 246 10.95 33.06 -5.87
N VAL A 247 10.88 32.85 -4.56
CA VAL A 247 11.95 33.17 -3.61
C VAL A 247 13.25 32.44 -3.99
N ILE A 248 13.20 31.14 -4.23
CA ILE A 248 14.40 30.37 -4.59
C ILE A 248 14.97 30.79 -5.94
N ARG A 249 14.14 31.10 -6.94
CA ARG A 249 14.61 31.62 -8.24
C ARG A 249 15.41 32.89 -8.05
N VAL A 250 14.95 33.81 -7.21
CA VAL A 250 15.69 35.07 -6.88
C VAL A 250 17.02 34.77 -6.19
N LEU A 251 16.99 33.90 -5.13
CA LEU A 251 18.19 33.51 -4.38
C LEU A 251 19.25 32.83 -5.27
N ARG A 252 18.81 32.12 -6.30
CA ARG A 252 19.70 31.42 -7.25
C ARG A 252 20.05 32.28 -8.49
N GLY A 253 19.56 33.49 -8.56
CA GLY A 253 19.85 34.42 -9.67
C GLY A 253 19.32 33.95 -11.02
N LEU A 254 18.25 33.17 -11.06
CA LEU A 254 17.65 32.63 -12.29
C LEU A 254 16.86 33.72 -13.02
N LYS A 255 17.07 33.81 -14.33
CA LYS A 255 16.28 34.71 -15.22
C LYS A 255 14.88 34.13 -15.42
N PRO A 256 13.88 34.99 -15.80
CA PRO A 256 12.52 34.53 -16.04
C PRO A 256 12.40 33.39 -17.06
N GLU A 257 13.24 33.40 -18.10
CA GLU A 257 13.22 32.40 -19.20
C GLU A 257 13.96 31.11 -18.84
N GLU A 258 14.77 31.11 -17.79
CA GLU A 258 15.54 29.93 -17.39
C GLU A 258 14.65 28.93 -16.66
N LYS A 259 14.85 27.64 -16.94
CA LYS A 259 14.19 26.56 -16.20
C LYS A 259 14.71 26.48 -14.77
N ASP A 260 13.88 26.00 -13.87
CA ASP A 260 14.29 25.77 -12.50
C ASP A 260 15.43 24.74 -12.43
N ASN A 261 16.48 25.10 -11.72
CA ASN A 261 17.63 24.23 -11.49
C ASN A 261 17.60 23.58 -10.08
N PHE A 262 16.43 23.52 -9.49
CA PHE A 262 16.08 22.92 -8.22
C PHE A 262 14.72 22.20 -8.34
N ALA A 263 14.31 21.50 -7.32
CA ALA A 263 12.98 20.88 -7.20
C ALA A 263 12.36 21.26 -5.86
N ILE A 264 11.06 21.50 -5.85
CA ILE A 264 10.25 21.62 -4.63
C ILE A 264 9.35 20.39 -4.60
N ASN A 265 9.72 19.44 -3.76
CA ASN A 265 9.02 18.19 -3.59
C ASN A 265 7.97 18.32 -2.48
N GLN A 266 6.85 17.63 -2.61
CA GLN A 266 5.77 17.62 -1.62
C GLN A 266 5.14 16.23 -1.49
N GLN A 267 4.54 15.94 -0.35
CA GLN A 267 3.90 14.67 -0.06
C GLN A 267 2.82 14.29 -1.10
N ASN A 268 2.11 15.28 -1.66
CA ASN A 268 1.05 15.06 -2.65
C ASN A 268 1.55 14.38 -3.93
N ALA A 269 2.80 14.58 -4.32
CA ALA A 269 3.38 13.91 -5.49
C ALA A 269 3.46 12.38 -5.31
N PHE A 270 3.77 11.92 -4.10
CA PHE A 270 3.69 10.50 -3.75
C PHE A 270 2.26 9.97 -3.82
N ARG A 271 1.29 10.71 -3.27
CA ARG A 271 -0.13 10.32 -3.31
C ARG A 271 -0.64 10.17 -4.73
N GLN A 272 -0.34 11.10 -5.61
CA GLN A 272 -0.76 11.04 -7.02
C GLN A 272 -0.16 9.85 -7.75
N THR A 273 1.15 9.62 -7.61
CA THR A 273 1.84 8.48 -8.20
C THR A 273 1.29 7.16 -7.65
N TYR A 274 1.10 7.06 -6.34
CA TYR A 274 0.54 5.89 -5.69
C TYR A 274 -0.89 5.59 -6.18
N GLN A 275 -1.76 6.59 -6.27
CA GLN A 275 -3.11 6.43 -6.80
C GLN A 275 -3.11 5.93 -8.25
N GLY A 276 -2.20 6.43 -9.09
CA GLY A 276 -2.02 5.94 -10.46
C GLY A 276 -1.67 4.45 -10.50
N ILE A 277 -0.70 4.03 -9.70
CA ILE A 277 -0.29 2.62 -9.56
C ILE A 277 -1.45 1.77 -9.03
N LYS A 278 -2.13 2.24 -7.99
CA LYS A 278 -3.29 1.56 -7.38
C LYS A 278 -4.42 1.36 -8.39
N MET A 279 -4.74 2.38 -9.20
CA MET A 279 -5.76 2.27 -10.25
C MET A 279 -5.35 1.28 -11.35
N ALA A 280 -4.08 1.29 -11.78
CA ALA A 280 -3.59 0.35 -12.77
C ALA A 280 -3.66 -1.11 -12.28
N ILE A 281 -3.21 -1.36 -11.05
CA ILE A 281 -3.26 -2.68 -10.43
C ILE A 281 -4.72 -3.12 -10.23
N GLY A 282 -5.56 -2.27 -9.65
CA GLY A 282 -6.97 -2.55 -9.39
C GLY A 282 -7.76 -2.81 -10.70
N GLY A 283 -7.50 -2.00 -11.72
CA GLY A 283 -8.10 -2.17 -13.06
C GLY A 283 -7.73 -3.50 -13.71
N THR A 284 -6.45 -3.86 -13.67
CA THR A 284 -5.98 -5.17 -14.19
C THR A 284 -6.63 -6.33 -13.43
N GLY A 285 -6.69 -6.25 -12.09
CA GLY A 285 -7.36 -7.25 -11.26
C GLY A 285 -8.86 -7.38 -11.56
N MET A 286 -9.53 -6.26 -11.82
CA MET A 286 -10.94 -6.25 -12.20
C MET A 286 -11.17 -6.95 -13.55
N ILE A 287 -10.31 -6.70 -14.54
CA ILE A 287 -10.38 -7.34 -15.85
C ILE A 287 -10.19 -8.86 -15.71
N ILE A 288 -9.17 -9.31 -14.99
CA ILE A 288 -8.92 -10.74 -14.74
C ILE A 288 -10.11 -11.38 -14.04
N THR A 289 -10.65 -10.72 -13.02
CA THR A 289 -11.84 -11.20 -12.29
C THR A 289 -13.04 -11.32 -13.21
N ALA A 290 -13.34 -10.29 -14.00
CA ALA A 290 -14.48 -10.28 -14.91
C ALA A 290 -14.38 -11.40 -15.95
N LEU A 291 -13.22 -11.59 -16.57
CA LEU A 291 -12.98 -12.67 -17.53
C LEU A 291 -13.13 -14.05 -16.87
N SER A 292 -12.55 -14.26 -15.70
CA SER A 292 -12.64 -15.52 -14.96
C SER A 292 -14.08 -15.86 -14.57
N LEU A 293 -14.82 -14.87 -14.05
CA LEU A 293 -16.23 -15.06 -13.71
C LEU A 293 -17.13 -15.26 -14.92
N LEU A 294 -16.82 -14.63 -16.06
CA LEU A 294 -17.53 -14.84 -17.32
C LEU A 294 -17.34 -16.30 -17.80
N VAL A 295 -16.10 -16.78 -17.82
CA VAL A 295 -15.80 -18.18 -18.21
C VAL A 295 -16.47 -19.15 -17.24
N GLY A 296 -16.38 -18.91 -15.93
CA GLY A 296 -17.07 -19.70 -14.91
C GLY A 296 -18.59 -19.66 -15.06
N GLY A 297 -19.16 -18.49 -15.35
CA GLY A 297 -20.60 -18.32 -15.60
C GLY A 297 -21.10 -19.08 -16.83
N ILE A 298 -20.37 -19.03 -17.94
CA ILE A 298 -20.70 -19.83 -19.15
C ILE A 298 -20.67 -21.31 -18.82
N GLY A 299 -19.70 -21.76 -18.05
CA GLY A 299 -19.61 -23.15 -17.61
C GLY A 299 -20.81 -23.55 -16.73
N ILE A 300 -21.21 -22.70 -15.77
CA ILE A 300 -22.41 -22.93 -14.95
C ILE A 300 -23.67 -23.02 -15.82
N ALA A 301 -23.85 -22.07 -16.74
CA ALA A 301 -24.99 -22.10 -17.66
C ALA A 301 -25.04 -23.42 -18.44
N ASN A 302 -23.89 -23.91 -18.94
CA ASN A 302 -23.80 -25.16 -19.66
C ASN A 302 -24.18 -26.39 -18.78
N ILE A 303 -23.65 -26.44 -17.54
CA ILE A 303 -24.04 -27.50 -16.59
C ILE A 303 -25.55 -27.46 -16.34
N MET A 304 -26.12 -26.30 -16.08
CA MET A 304 -27.52 -26.13 -15.81
C MET A 304 -28.42 -26.50 -17.00
N PHE A 305 -28.00 -26.23 -18.26
CA PHE A 305 -28.72 -26.69 -19.44
C PHE A 305 -28.76 -28.20 -19.53
N VAL A 306 -27.66 -28.87 -19.23
CA VAL A 306 -27.58 -30.35 -19.22
C VAL A 306 -28.46 -30.90 -18.09
N SER A 307 -28.34 -30.35 -16.88
CA SER A 307 -29.17 -30.75 -15.72
C SER A 307 -30.66 -30.63 -16.00
N VAL A 308 -31.10 -29.52 -16.62
CA VAL A 308 -32.51 -29.35 -17.03
C VAL A 308 -32.94 -30.41 -18.04
N LYS A 309 -32.04 -30.80 -18.98
CA LYS A 309 -32.34 -31.84 -19.98
C LYS A 309 -32.43 -33.22 -19.33
N GLU A 310 -31.50 -33.59 -18.46
CA GLU A 310 -31.46 -34.88 -17.74
C GLU A 310 -32.68 -35.05 -16.83
N ARG A 311 -33.17 -33.92 -16.23
CA ARG A 311 -34.32 -33.91 -15.35
C ARG A 311 -35.63 -33.53 -16.01
N THR A 312 -35.73 -33.60 -17.36
CA THR A 312 -36.94 -33.17 -18.09
C THR A 312 -38.19 -33.91 -17.62
N ARG A 313 -38.13 -35.23 -17.42
CA ARG A 313 -39.25 -36.05 -16.93
C ARG A 313 -39.66 -35.70 -15.48
N GLU A 314 -38.70 -35.47 -14.60
CA GLU A 314 -38.93 -35.05 -13.22
C GLU A 314 -39.64 -33.68 -13.16
N ILE A 315 -39.22 -32.71 -13.99
CA ILE A 315 -39.87 -31.41 -14.14
C ILE A 315 -41.29 -31.58 -14.61
N GLY A 316 -41.50 -32.51 -15.60
CA GLY A 316 -42.82 -32.82 -16.12
C GLY A 316 -43.75 -33.35 -15.04
N VAL A 317 -43.31 -34.30 -14.21
CA VAL A 317 -44.10 -34.82 -13.07
C VAL A 317 -44.44 -33.73 -12.08
N ARG A 318 -43.48 -32.90 -11.68
CA ARG A 318 -43.76 -31.79 -10.75
C ARG A 318 -44.79 -30.80 -11.29
N LYS A 319 -44.70 -30.48 -12.59
CA LYS A 319 -45.71 -29.59 -13.22
C LYS A 319 -47.06 -30.24 -13.38
N ALA A 320 -47.15 -31.54 -13.65
CA ALA A 320 -48.37 -32.28 -13.66
C ALA A 320 -49.07 -32.32 -12.29
N LEU A 321 -48.28 -32.31 -11.20
CA LEU A 321 -48.74 -32.20 -9.81
C LEU A 321 -49.05 -30.76 -9.39
N GLY A 322 -48.97 -29.77 -10.27
CA GLY A 322 -49.37 -28.39 -10.03
C GLY A 322 -48.26 -27.40 -9.69
N ALA A 323 -46.97 -27.78 -9.87
CA ALA A 323 -45.86 -26.84 -9.64
C ALA A 323 -45.93 -25.65 -10.64
N THR A 324 -45.81 -24.44 -10.12
CA THR A 324 -45.81 -23.22 -10.94
C THR A 324 -44.45 -23.01 -11.65
N ARG A 325 -44.49 -22.25 -12.76
CA ARG A 325 -43.27 -21.87 -13.48
C ARG A 325 -42.24 -21.18 -12.57
N SER A 326 -42.72 -20.30 -11.67
CA SER A 326 -41.85 -19.58 -10.73
C SER A 326 -41.18 -20.52 -9.73
N GLN A 327 -41.84 -21.56 -9.26
CA GLN A 327 -41.28 -22.55 -8.35
C GLN A 327 -40.14 -23.34 -9.02
N ILE A 328 -40.37 -23.82 -10.25
CA ILE A 328 -39.34 -24.54 -11.02
C ILE A 328 -38.16 -23.62 -11.31
N GLN A 329 -38.41 -22.40 -11.77
CA GLN A 329 -37.36 -21.42 -12.04
C GLN A 329 -36.55 -21.08 -10.79
N GLY A 330 -37.25 -20.81 -9.65
CA GLY A 330 -36.61 -20.49 -8.38
C GLY A 330 -35.71 -21.64 -7.88
N GLN A 331 -36.15 -22.89 -8.04
CA GLN A 331 -35.35 -24.06 -7.67
C GLN A 331 -34.02 -24.10 -8.42
N PHE A 332 -34.03 -23.99 -9.76
CA PHE A 332 -32.81 -23.99 -10.57
C PHE A 332 -31.90 -22.79 -10.34
N LEU A 333 -32.47 -21.62 -10.04
CA LEU A 333 -31.69 -20.43 -9.67
C LEU A 333 -30.97 -20.61 -8.34
N ILE A 334 -31.66 -21.13 -7.32
CA ILE A 334 -31.05 -21.45 -6.01
C ILE A 334 -29.93 -22.48 -6.19
N GLU A 335 -30.14 -23.51 -7.00
CA GLU A 335 -29.14 -24.52 -7.29
C GLU A 335 -27.89 -23.92 -7.93
N ALA A 336 -28.05 -23.09 -8.98
CA ALA A 336 -26.94 -22.39 -9.61
C ALA A 336 -26.19 -21.47 -8.62
N MET A 337 -26.92 -20.73 -7.78
CA MET A 337 -26.33 -19.87 -6.74
C MET A 337 -25.56 -20.67 -5.69
N LEU A 338 -26.04 -21.84 -5.27
CA LEU A 338 -25.36 -22.71 -4.32
C LEU A 338 -24.07 -23.28 -4.88
N ILE A 339 -24.09 -23.71 -6.15
CA ILE A 339 -22.90 -24.22 -6.83
C ILE A 339 -21.83 -23.12 -6.92
N THR A 340 -22.20 -21.91 -7.34
CA THR A 340 -21.24 -20.81 -7.46
C THR A 340 -20.76 -20.30 -6.10
N ALA A 341 -21.64 -20.22 -5.10
CA ALA A 341 -21.30 -19.82 -3.75
C ALA A 341 -20.33 -20.82 -3.09
N SER A 342 -20.48 -22.13 -3.34
CA SER A 342 -19.52 -23.14 -2.87
C SER A 342 -18.15 -22.97 -3.49
N GLY A 343 -18.08 -22.71 -4.80
CA GLY A 343 -16.83 -22.33 -5.50
C GLY A 343 -16.24 -21.04 -4.92
N GLY A 344 -17.09 -20.03 -4.68
CA GLY A 344 -16.68 -18.78 -4.04
C GLY A 344 -16.10 -18.98 -2.64
N LEU A 345 -16.70 -19.85 -1.86
CA LEU A 345 -16.21 -20.20 -0.50
C LEU A 345 -14.83 -20.87 -0.57
N VAL A 346 -14.63 -21.83 -1.50
CA VAL A 346 -13.32 -22.45 -1.72
C VAL A 346 -12.28 -21.40 -2.14
N GLY A 347 -12.61 -20.51 -3.09
CA GLY A 347 -11.75 -19.43 -3.49
C GLY A 347 -11.38 -18.50 -2.34
N LEU A 348 -12.35 -18.19 -1.47
CA LEU A 348 -12.16 -17.36 -0.29
C LEU A 348 -11.22 -18.03 0.73
N ILE A 349 -11.38 -19.32 0.99
CA ILE A 349 -10.49 -20.09 1.88
C ILE A 349 -9.05 -20.05 1.35
N ILE A 350 -8.87 -20.35 0.07
CA ILE A 350 -7.54 -20.34 -0.56
C ILE A 350 -6.92 -18.95 -0.49
N SER A 351 -7.67 -17.89 -0.84
CA SER A 351 -7.17 -16.52 -0.78
C SER A 351 -6.82 -16.08 0.64
N THR A 352 -7.58 -16.54 1.65
CA THR A 352 -7.27 -16.28 3.06
C THR A 352 -5.96 -16.95 3.48
N LEU A 353 -5.73 -18.19 3.09
CA LEU A 353 -4.48 -18.90 3.39
C LEU A 353 -3.28 -18.21 2.71
N ILE A 354 -3.41 -17.80 1.45
CA ILE A 354 -2.38 -17.05 0.74
C ILE A 354 -2.13 -15.71 1.43
N SER A 355 -3.19 -14.99 1.81
CA SER A 355 -3.09 -13.70 2.52
C SER A 355 -2.35 -13.84 3.85
N MET A 356 -2.63 -14.90 4.63
CA MET A 356 -1.90 -15.17 5.87
C MET A 356 -0.41 -15.44 5.62
N ALA A 357 -0.07 -16.15 4.55
CA ALA A 357 1.32 -16.38 4.18
C ALA A 357 2.01 -15.06 3.79
N ILE A 358 1.38 -14.22 2.97
CA ILE A 358 1.89 -12.89 2.60
C ILE A 358 2.09 -12.03 3.86
N SER A 359 1.11 -12.01 4.76
CA SER A 359 1.18 -11.23 5.99
C SER A 359 2.33 -11.64 6.91
N LYS A 360 2.74 -12.91 6.86
CA LYS A 360 3.85 -13.42 7.66
C LYS A 360 5.23 -13.07 7.07
N PHE A 361 5.36 -13.02 5.75
CA PHE A 361 6.67 -12.94 5.08
C PHE A 361 6.96 -11.59 4.42
N LEU A 362 5.94 -10.81 4.02
CA LEU A 362 6.15 -9.57 3.27
C LEU A 362 5.66 -8.33 4.05
N PHE A 363 4.33 -8.18 4.21
CA PHE A 363 3.72 -7.02 4.86
C PHE A 363 2.33 -7.36 5.39
N PRO A 364 1.80 -6.62 6.38
CA PRO A 364 0.47 -6.88 6.93
C PRO A 364 -0.61 -6.84 5.83
N ALA A 365 -1.14 -7.99 5.48
CA ALA A 365 -2.15 -8.17 4.44
C ALA A 365 -3.33 -8.96 5.01
N THR A 366 -4.24 -8.28 5.71
CA THR A 366 -5.41 -8.91 6.32
C THR A 366 -6.64 -8.73 5.43
N MET A 367 -7.38 -9.82 5.22
CA MET A 367 -8.63 -9.78 4.48
C MET A 367 -9.72 -9.14 5.35
N SER A 368 -10.38 -8.08 4.85
CA SER A 368 -11.49 -7.47 5.55
C SER A 368 -12.78 -8.28 5.36
N PHE A 369 -13.67 -8.24 6.34
CA PHE A 369 -15.00 -8.86 6.25
C PHE A 369 -15.81 -8.35 5.04
N GLY A 370 -15.64 -7.07 4.67
CA GLY A 370 -16.28 -6.50 3.49
C GLY A 370 -15.87 -7.18 2.19
N VAL A 371 -14.58 -7.48 2.04
CA VAL A 371 -14.04 -8.21 0.87
C VAL A 371 -14.59 -9.64 0.83
N ALA A 372 -14.60 -10.33 1.96
CA ALA A 372 -15.15 -11.69 2.05
C ALA A 372 -16.65 -11.72 1.68
N PHE A 373 -17.44 -10.80 2.21
CA PHE A 373 -18.86 -10.68 1.88
C PHE A 373 -19.08 -10.35 0.40
N MET A 374 -18.33 -9.38 -0.14
CA MET A 374 -18.42 -9.00 -1.55
C MET A 374 -18.06 -10.17 -2.48
N ALA A 375 -17.06 -10.96 -2.14
CA ALA A 375 -16.64 -12.12 -2.91
C ALA A 375 -17.74 -13.18 -3.00
N ILE A 376 -18.40 -13.50 -1.87
CA ILE A 376 -19.52 -14.44 -1.83
C ILE A 376 -20.74 -13.88 -2.57
N ALA A 377 -21.06 -12.61 -2.38
CA ALA A 377 -22.17 -11.95 -3.06
C ALA A 377 -21.95 -11.94 -4.59
N LEU A 378 -20.73 -11.67 -5.03
CA LEU A 378 -20.35 -11.67 -6.44
C LEU A 378 -20.46 -13.08 -7.03
N SER A 379 -19.98 -14.11 -6.35
CA SER A 379 -20.09 -15.50 -6.82
C SER A 379 -21.55 -15.95 -6.93
N ALA A 380 -22.38 -15.65 -5.93
CA ALA A 380 -23.82 -15.93 -5.96
C ALA A 380 -24.54 -15.17 -7.09
N GLY A 381 -24.15 -13.90 -7.31
CA GLY A 381 -24.64 -13.09 -8.42
C GLY A 381 -24.35 -13.73 -9.78
N VAL A 382 -23.12 -14.21 -10.00
CA VAL A 382 -22.75 -14.93 -11.22
C VAL A 382 -23.63 -16.17 -11.41
N GLY A 383 -23.88 -16.95 -10.34
CA GLY A 383 -24.77 -18.10 -10.39
C GLY A 383 -26.20 -17.73 -10.78
N LEU A 384 -26.71 -16.63 -10.21
CA LEU A 384 -28.02 -16.12 -10.56
C LEU A 384 -28.15 -15.75 -12.04
N PHE A 385 -27.20 -14.98 -12.57
CA PHE A 385 -27.21 -14.55 -13.97
C PHE A 385 -26.99 -15.72 -14.92
N ALA A 386 -26.01 -16.59 -14.65
CA ALA A 386 -25.69 -17.75 -15.47
C ALA A 386 -26.83 -18.79 -15.46
N GLY A 387 -27.48 -18.99 -14.32
CA GLY A 387 -28.61 -19.91 -14.16
C GLY A 387 -29.94 -19.43 -14.77
N LEU A 388 -30.05 -18.11 -15.09
CA LEU A 388 -31.33 -17.52 -15.48
C LEU A 388 -31.89 -18.11 -16.79
N ALA A 389 -31.08 -18.27 -17.81
CA ALA A 389 -31.48 -18.80 -19.10
C ALA A 389 -31.90 -20.28 -19.03
N PRO A 390 -31.09 -21.20 -18.46
CA PRO A 390 -31.48 -22.60 -18.30
C PRO A 390 -32.69 -22.79 -17.39
N ALA A 391 -32.78 -22.05 -16.27
CA ALA A 391 -33.93 -22.10 -15.35
C ALA A 391 -35.25 -21.69 -16.03
N ARG A 392 -35.20 -20.63 -16.87
CA ARG A 392 -36.34 -20.23 -17.67
C ARG A 392 -36.75 -21.29 -18.69
N LYS A 393 -35.78 -21.96 -19.32
CA LYS A 393 -36.06 -23.04 -20.28
C LYS A 393 -36.75 -24.22 -19.59
N GLY A 394 -36.23 -24.67 -18.43
CA GLY A 394 -36.84 -25.74 -17.62
C GLY A 394 -38.27 -25.38 -17.17
N ALA A 395 -38.49 -24.14 -16.72
CA ALA A 395 -39.80 -23.66 -16.29
C ALA A 395 -40.85 -23.58 -17.43
N LYS A 396 -40.40 -23.49 -18.70
CA LYS A 396 -41.30 -23.43 -19.87
C LYS A 396 -41.66 -24.79 -20.50
N LEU A 397 -41.03 -25.88 -20.04
CA LEU A 397 -41.31 -27.23 -20.54
C LEU A 397 -42.81 -27.57 -20.46
N ASP A 398 -43.39 -28.18 -21.49
CA ASP A 398 -44.73 -28.70 -21.47
C ASP A 398 -44.77 -30.01 -20.66
N PRO A 399 -45.69 -30.18 -19.69
CA PRO A 399 -45.78 -31.41 -18.88
C PRO A 399 -45.99 -32.67 -19.72
N ILE A 400 -46.79 -32.58 -20.80
CA ILE A 400 -47.13 -33.73 -21.63
C ILE A 400 -45.92 -34.16 -22.44
N GLU A 401 -45.22 -33.21 -23.08
CA GLU A 401 -44.00 -33.47 -23.83
C GLU A 401 -42.89 -33.98 -22.91
N ALA A 402 -42.74 -33.40 -21.71
CA ALA A 402 -41.72 -33.78 -20.75
C ALA A 402 -41.90 -35.22 -20.22
N LEU A 403 -43.14 -35.71 -20.08
CA LEU A 403 -43.42 -37.07 -19.63
C LEU A 403 -43.22 -38.11 -20.75
N ARG A 404 -43.25 -37.70 -22.02
CA ARG A 404 -42.97 -38.57 -23.20
C ARG A 404 -41.50 -38.63 -23.60
N TYR A 405 -40.67 -37.85 -22.91
CA TYR A 405 -39.21 -37.80 -23.16
C TYR A 405 -38.57 -39.06 -22.58
N GLU A 406 -37.99 -39.90 -23.44
CA GLU A 406 -37.18 -41.08 -23.08
C GLU A 406 -35.73 -40.69 -22.85
#